data_f718b7dc9830f4c003004c3a1a9206dc
#
_entry.id   f718b7dc9830f4c003004c3a1a9206dc
#
_cell.length_a   1.000
_cell.length_b   1.000
_cell.length_c   1.000
_cell.angle_alpha   90.00
_cell.angle_beta   90.00
_cell.angle_gamma   90.00
#
_symmetry.space_group_name_H-M   'P 1'
#
loop_
_entity.id
_entity.type
_entity.pdbx_description
1 polymer ?
#
loop_
_entity_poly.entity_id
_entity_poly.type
_entity_poly.pdbx_seq_one_letter_code
_entity_poly.pdbx_strand_id
1 'polypeptide(L)' 'MMTDAEIEALREKISALRTEHHDLDAAIARMEESKVFEDEQLHRLKKRKLLLKDQIVWLERKLGGETHH' A
#
# COMPACT_ATOMS: atom_id res chain seq x y z
N MET A 1 5.05 -19.47 -14.57
CA MET A 1 5.15 -19.85 -13.15
C MET A 1 6.33 -19.13 -12.51
N MET A 2 6.11 -18.53 -11.34
CA MET A 2 7.16 -17.78 -10.65
C MET A 2 8.11 -18.71 -9.90
N THR A 3 9.39 -18.35 -9.86
CA THR A 3 10.37 -19.06 -9.05
C THR A 3 10.20 -18.71 -7.58
N ASP A 4 10.81 -19.48 -6.69
CA ASP A 4 10.77 -19.19 -5.25
C ASP A 4 11.38 -17.83 -4.95
N ALA A 5 12.45 -17.44 -5.66
CA ALA A 5 13.08 -16.13 -5.49
C ALA A 5 12.13 -15.01 -5.90
N GLU A 6 11.38 -15.21 -6.98
CA GLU A 6 10.40 -14.21 -7.45
C GLU A 6 9.23 -14.09 -6.48
N ILE A 7 8.76 -15.21 -5.92
CA ILE A 7 7.69 -15.19 -4.92
C ILE A 7 8.15 -14.43 -3.68
N GLU A 8 9.38 -14.69 -3.22
CA GLU A 8 9.92 -14.00 -2.05
C GLU A 8 10.07 -12.51 -2.31
N ALA A 9 10.57 -12.12 -3.48
CA ALA A 9 10.68 -10.72 -3.86
C ALA A 9 9.31 -10.04 -3.88
N LEU A 10 8.28 -10.75 -4.36
CA LEU A 10 6.92 -10.25 -4.39
C LEU A 10 6.36 -10.04 -2.97
N ARG A 11 6.63 -10.98 -2.07
CA ARG A 11 6.21 -10.87 -0.66
C ARG A 11 6.87 -9.65 0.00
N GLU A 12 8.14 -9.43 -0.26
CA GLU A 12 8.87 -8.27 0.26
C GLU A 12 8.29 -6.97 -0.27
N LYS A 13 7.94 -6.93 -1.55
CA LYS A 13 7.31 -5.77 -2.17
C LYS A 13 5.97 -5.46 -1.53
N ILE A 14 5.14 -6.47 -1.33
CA ILE A 14 3.83 -6.31 -0.69
C ILE A 14 4.01 -5.78 0.74
N SER A 15 4.97 -6.34 1.48
CA SER A 15 5.24 -5.90 2.85
C SER A 15 5.65 -4.43 2.90
N ALA A 16 6.53 -4.01 1.99
CA ALA A 16 6.97 -2.62 1.91
C ALA A 16 5.80 -1.68 1.59
N LEU A 17 4.94 -2.07 0.66
CA LEU A 17 3.78 -1.27 0.30
C LEU A 17 2.76 -1.18 1.44
N ARG A 18 2.58 -2.26 2.19
CA ARG A 18 1.69 -2.25 3.35
C ARG A 18 2.20 -1.31 4.43
N THR A 19 3.50 -1.29 4.67
CA THR A 19 4.11 -0.36 5.62
C THR A 19 3.89 1.08 5.17
N GLU A 20 4.13 1.37 3.90
CA GLU A 20 3.91 2.72 3.35
C GLU A 20 2.44 3.13 3.47
N HIS A 21 1.53 2.20 3.16
CA HIS A 21 0.09 2.46 3.27
C HIS A 21 -0.30 2.78 4.72
N HIS A 22 0.23 2.01 5.66
CA HIS A 22 -0.03 2.22 7.08
C HIS A 22 0.49 3.58 7.55
N ASP A 23 1.71 3.94 7.15
CA ASP A 23 2.31 5.22 7.52
C ASP A 23 1.53 6.39 6.93
N LEU A 24 1.07 6.27 5.69
CA LEU A 24 0.24 7.29 5.06
C LEU A 24 -1.09 7.45 5.77
N ASP A 25 -1.72 6.34 6.12
CA ASP A 25 -3.00 6.36 6.83
C ASP A 25 -2.86 7.06 8.18
N ALA A 26 -1.79 6.77 8.91
CA ALA A 26 -1.50 7.42 10.18
C ALA A 26 -1.23 8.92 10.01
N ALA A 27 -0.49 9.30 8.96
CA ALA A 27 -0.21 10.70 8.68
C ALA A 27 -1.49 11.47 8.35
N ILE A 28 -2.36 10.88 7.53
CA ILE A 28 -3.65 11.48 7.19
C ILE A 28 -4.50 11.68 8.44
N ALA A 29 -4.57 10.67 9.29
CA ALA A 29 -5.34 10.74 10.54
C ALA A 29 -4.85 11.89 11.42
N ARG A 30 -3.51 12.04 11.55
CA ARG A 30 -2.94 13.12 12.34
C ARG A 30 -3.27 14.50 11.76
N MET A 31 -3.22 14.63 10.44
CA MET A 31 -3.57 15.90 9.78
C MET A 31 -5.03 16.25 10.01
N GLU A 32 -5.93 15.29 9.84
CA GLU A 32 -7.35 15.52 10.06
C GLU A 32 -7.67 15.86 11.51
N GLU A 33 -6.97 15.23 12.44
CA GLU A 33 -7.14 15.50 13.87
C GLU A 33 -6.67 16.90 14.26
N SER A 34 -5.54 17.34 13.71
CA SER A 34 -4.98 18.64 14.02
C SER A 34 -5.81 19.79 13.44
N LYS A 35 -6.56 19.53 12.37
CA LYS A 35 -7.36 20.52 11.65
C LYS A 35 -6.53 21.69 11.09
N VAL A 36 -5.22 21.50 11.04
CA VAL A 36 -4.28 22.48 10.46
C VAL A 36 -3.58 21.82 9.29
N PHE A 37 -4.17 21.91 8.12
CA PHE A 37 -3.62 21.30 6.91
C PHE A 37 -4.13 22.03 5.67
N GLU A 38 -3.40 21.85 4.57
CA GLU A 38 -3.85 22.34 3.28
C GLU A 38 -4.70 21.24 2.63
N ASP A 39 -5.89 21.60 2.16
CA ASP A 39 -6.82 20.65 1.53
C ASP A 39 -6.16 19.92 0.37
N GLU A 40 -5.36 20.62 -0.44
CA GLU A 40 -4.67 20.03 -1.57
C GLU A 40 -3.68 18.95 -1.12
N GLN A 41 -2.92 19.22 -0.06
CA GLN A 41 -1.96 18.26 0.47
C GLN A 41 -2.66 17.01 1.00
N LEU A 42 -3.74 17.19 1.74
CA LEU A 42 -4.52 16.08 2.26
C LEU A 42 -5.09 15.24 1.12
N HIS A 43 -5.59 15.89 0.08
CA HIS A 43 -6.13 15.22 -1.09
C HIS A 43 -5.08 14.36 -1.78
N ARG A 44 -3.86 14.88 -1.93
CA ARG A 44 -2.75 14.14 -2.53
C ARG A 44 -2.39 12.91 -1.72
N LEU A 45 -2.35 13.05 -0.40
CA LEU A 45 -2.03 11.91 0.47
C LEU A 45 -3.11 10.82 0.40
N LYS A 46 -4.37 11.22 0.39
CA LYS A 46 -5.48 10.28 0.25
C LYS A 46 -5.44 9.56 -1.09
N LYS A 47 -5.12 10.28 -2.16
CA LYS A 47 -4.97 9.70 -3.49
C LYS A 47 -3.84 8.67 -3.52
N ARG A 48 -2.70 9.02 -2.93
CA ARG A 48 -1.56 8.11 -2.83
C ARG A 48 -1.93 6.85 -2.07
N LYS A 49 -2.65 7.01 -0.96
CA LYS A 49 -3.10 5.86 -0.16
C LYS A 49 -3.96 4.92 -0.99
N LEU A 50 -4.87 5.45 -1.79
CA LEU A 50 -5.72 4.63 -2.65
C LEU A 50 -4.91 3.90 -3.72
N LEU A 51 -3.91 4.56 -4.30
CA LEU A 51 -3.04 3.93 -5.30
C LEU A 51 -2.23 2.79 -4.68
N LEU A 52 -1.71 3.00 -3.47
CA LEU A 52 -0.99 1.95 -2.76
C LEU A 52 -1.89 0.75 -2.47
N LYS A 53 -3.12 1.01 -2.04
CA LYS A 53 -4.09 -0.05 -1.77
C LYS A 53 -4.36 -0.87 -3.03
N ASP A 54 -4.56 -0.20 -4.15
CA ASP A 54 -4.80 -0.88 -5.43
C ASP A 54 -3.60 -1.75 -5.83
N GLN A 55 -2.38 -1.23 -5.67
CA GLN A 55 -1.17 -2.00 -5.96
C GLN A 55 -1.05 -3.22 -5.07
N ILE A 56 -1.32 -3.06 -3.78
CA ILE A 56 -1.27 -4.17 -2.82
C ILE A 56 -2.25 -5.27 -3.22
N VAL A 57 -3.49 -4.90 -3.51
CA VAL A 57 -4.53 -5.87 -3.90
C VAL A 57 -4.10 -6.61 -5.17
N TRP A 58 -3.59 -5.88 -6.15
CA TRP A 58 -3.15 -6.48 -7.42
C TRP A 58 -2.02 -7.49 -7.20
N LEU A 59 -1.02 -7.11 -6.40
CA LEU A 59 0.11 -7.97 -6.11
C LEU A 59 -0.29 -9.19 -5.27
N GLU A 60 -1.21 -9.00 -4.32
CA GLU A 60 -1.72 -10.11 -3.51
C GLU A 60 -2.46 -11.12 -4.36
N ARG A 61 -3.25 -10.66 -5.33
CA ARG A 61 -3.93 -11.54 -6.27
C ARG A 61 -2.93 -12.34 -7.10
N LYS A 62 -1.87 -11.68 -7.55
CA LYS A 62 -0.81 -12.33 -8.32
C LYS A 62 -0.11 -13.40 -7.49
N LEU A 63 0.22 -13.07 -6.25
CA LEU A 63 0.84 -14.02 -5.33
C LEU A 63 -0.09 -15.19 -5.03
N GLY A 64 -1.37 -14.92 -4.79
CA GLY A 64 -2.38 -15.94 -4.54
C GLY A 64 -2.52 -16.91 -5.71
N GLY A 65 -2.44 -16.40 -6.94
CA GLY A 65 -2.49 -17.23 -8.14
C GLY A 65 -1.30 -18.17 -8.26
N GLU A 66 -0.15 -17.80 -7.70
CA GLU A 66 1.07 -18.59 -7.74
C GLU A 66 1.20 -19.57 -6.55
N THR A 67 0.64 -19.20 -5.40
CA THR A 67 0.84 -19.96 -4.16
C THR A 67 -0.44 -20.63 -3.65
N HIS A 68 -1.55 -20.34 -4.26
CA HIS A 68 -2.85 -20.90 -3.88
C HIS A 68 -2.97 -22.35 -4.34
N HIS A 69 -3.55 -23.19 -3.53
CA HIS A 69 -3.83 -24.60 -3.86
C HIS A 69 -5.10 -25.09 -3.24
#